data_ee88116eed50bac5d263d66417d5086f
#
_entry.id   ee88116eed50bac5d263d66417d5086f
#
_cell.length_a   1.000
_cell.length_b   1.000
_cell.length_c   1.000
_cell.angle_alpha   90.00
_cell.angle_beta   90.00
_cell.angle_gamma   90.00
#
_symmetry.space_group_name_H-M   'P 1'
#
loop_
_entity.id
_entity.type
_entity.pdbx_description
1 polymer ?
#
loop_
_entity_poly.entity_id
_entity_poly.type
_entity_poly.pdbx_seq_one_letter_code
_entity_poly.pdbx_strand_id
1 'polypeptide(L)'
;MWRDVAHGPMLWCWWGCDALAVMAVQAIRRMRGGAQSQLMLGADGNLWVVKFQNNPQHLRVLANELIVTRIAEAVGLTVPKSDVIEVSEWLVGNSPEMWVDQVRGAKARCAHGLQFGSQFVGGMMPGQVVDYLPESQMAEVRNLAEFAGMLVVDKWTGNCNGRQAVFERKARERRYRAIFIDQGFCFNAGGWDFPDAPLRGVFPRNHVYATVRGWQSFEPWLSRVENFAASKLGEIAEEVPPAWYGGDTRVLEQMMETLLQRRSRVRELVGQFRDSSRRPFPEWGKTALRPVPGHADWLGEAGKMVM
;
A
#
# COMPACT_ATOMS: atom_id res chain seq x y z
N MET A 1 -16.32 -8.13 44.08
CA MET A 1 -17.31 -7.05 43.88
C MET A 1 -16.74 -6.14 42.82
N TRP A 2 -16.88 -6.53 41.55
CA TRP A 2 -16.43 -5.79 40.41
C TRP A 2 -17.65 -5.32 39.65
N ARG A 3 -17.81 -4.01 39.55
CA ARG A 3 -18.95 -3.39 38.88
C ARG A 3 -18.72 -3.38 37.37
N ASP A 4 -19.74 -3.79 36.68
CA ASP A 4 -19.95 -3.74 35.25
C ASP A 4 -19.59 -2.37 34.65
N VAL A 5 -18.71 -2.38 33.65
CA VAL A 5 -18.58 -1.29 32.70
C VAL A 5 -19.42 -1.68 31.49
N ALA A 6 -20.61 -1.10 31.44
CA ALA A 6 -21.55 -1.26 30.35
C ALA A 6 -20.90 -0.75 29.04
N HIS A 7 -20.73 -1.66 28.10
CA HIS A 7 -20.52 -1.29 26.70
C HIS A 7 -21.87 -0.86 26.12
N GLY A 8 -22.13 0.43 26.16
CA GLY A 8 -23.21 1.01 25.38
C GLY A 8 -22.84 0.97 23.89
N PRO A 9 -23.84 0.83 22.98
CA PRO A 9 -23.59 0.91 21.55
C PRO A 9 -23.02 2.29 21.23
N MET A 10 -21.87 2.35 20.54
CA MET A 10 -21.35 3.60 20.00
C MET A 10 -22.34 4.14 18.98
N LEU A 11 -23.09 5.16 19.38
CA LEU A 11 -23.92 5.95 18.49
C LEU A 11 -22.98 6.82 17.63
N TRP A 12 -22.71 6.37 16.42
CA TRP A 12 -22.04 7.15 15.40
C TRP A 12 -22.94 8.31 14.97
N CYS A 13 -22.64 9.51 15.42
CA CYS A 13 -23.30 10.71 14.93
C CYS A 13 -22.87 10.97 13.49
N TRP A 14 -23.76 10.69 12.55
CA TRP A 14 -23.69 11.11 11.16
C TRP A 14 -23.95 12.60 11.06
N TRP A 15 -22.93 13.47 11.09
CA TRP A 15 -23.00 14.83 10.55
C TRP A 15 -21.59 15.41 10.38
N GLY A 16 -21.15 15.50 9.13
CA GLY A 16 -20.43 16.64 8.62
C GLY A 16 -18.95 16.78 8.99
N CYS A 17 -18.06 16.06 8.29
CA CYS A 17 -16.87 16.72 7.76
C CYS A 17 -16.96 16.58 6.24
N ASP A 18 -17.44 17.63 5.56
CA ASP A 18 -17.27 17.82 4.13
C ASP A 18 -15.77 18.03 3.87
N ALA A 19 -14.99 16.95 3.91
CA ALA A 19 -13.76 16.91 3.14
C ALA A 19 -14.21 16.96 1.69
N LEU A 20 -14.18 18.16 1.10
CA LEU A 20 -14.62 18.37 -0.28
C LEU A 20 -13.84 17.42 -1.18
N ALA A 21 -14.54 16.45 -1.78
CA ALA A 21 -13.97 15.56 -2.76
C ALA A 21 -13.31 16.38 -3.88
N VAL A 22 -12.16 15.92 -4.40
CA VAL A 22 -11.51 16.58 -5.52
C VAL A 22 -12.35 16.35 -6.78
N MET A 23 -12.84 17.41 -7.41
CA MET A 23 -13.60 17.31 -8.64
C MET A 23 -12.68 16.93 -9.82
N ALA A 24 -13.02 15.89 -10.58
CA ALA A 24 -12.36 15.58 -11.84
C ALA A 24 -12.83 16.54 -12.92
N VAL A 25 -11.90 17.18 -13.62
CA VAL A 25 -12.20 18.17 -14.67
C VAL A 25 -11.93 17.68 -16.08
N GLN A 26 -11.04 16.66 -16.24
CA GLN A 26 -10.71 16.11 -17.55
C GLN A 26 -10.28 14.65 -17.44
N ALA A 27 -10.81 13.78 -18.31
CA ALA A 27 -10.26 12.47 -18.58
C ALA A 27 -9.09 12.59 -19.58
N ILE A 28 -7.94 12.02 -19.24
CA ILE A 28 -6.73 12.15 -20.09
C ILE A 28 -6.51 10.88 -20.89
N ARG A 29 -6.50 9.73 -20.22
CA ARG A 29 -6.33 8.43 -20.87
C ARG A 29 -6.65 7.27 -19.94
N ARG A 30 -6.99 6.13 -20.51
CA ARG A 30 -7.11 4.86 -19.80
C ARG A 30 -5.73 4.36 -19.39
N MET A 31 -5.64 3.84 -18.15
CA MET A 31 -4.44 3.18 -17.63
C MET A 31 -4.45 1.70 -18.01
N ARG A 32 -3.26 1.10 -18.06
CA ARG A 32 -3.12 -0.35 -18.22
C ARG A 32 -3.41 -1.07 -16.89
N GLY A 33 -3.86 -2.31 -16.96
CA GLY A 33 -4.09 -3.17 -15.81
C GLY A 33 -5.53 -3.57 -15.59
N GLY A 34 -5.77 -4.55 -14.73
CA GLY A 34 -7.08 -5.16 -14.49
C GLY A 34 -8.09 -4.21 -13.82
N ALA A 35 -7.62 -3.22 -13.08
CA ALA A 35 -8.47 -2.21 -12.47
C ALA A 35 -9.09 -1.22 -13.47
N GLN A 36 -8.59 -1.16 -14.71
CA GLN A 36 -9.08 -0.31 -15.79
C GLN A 36 -9.27 1.17 -15.39
N SER A 37 -8.34 1.67 -14.56
CA SER A 37 -8.35 3.04 -14.05
C SER A 37 -8.22 4.05 -15.18
N GLN A 38 -8.67 5.29 -14.92
CA GLN A 38 -8.45 6.45 -15.81
C GLN A 38 -7.43 7.40 -15.18
N LEU A 39 -6.54 7.95 -15.99
CA LEU A 39 -5.75 9.12 -15.61
C LEU A 39 -6.61 10.35 -15.83
N MET A 40 -6.80 11.13 -14.78
CA MET A 40 -7.67 12.30 -14.80
C MET A 40 -6.95 13.53 -14.23
N LEU A 41 -7.31 14.70 -14.69
CA LEU A 41 -6.92 15.98 -14.09
C LEU A 41 -7.98 16.35 -13.05
N GLY A 42 -7.55 16.65 -11.81
CA GLY A 42 -8.39 17.20 -10.75
C GLY A 42 -8.45 18.72 -10.81
N ALA A 43 -9.50 19.31 -10.24
CA ALA A 43 -9.65 20.76 -10.08
C ALA A 43 -8.55 21.38 -9.19
N ASP A 44 -7.87 20.56 -8.40
CA ASP A 44 -6.68 20.90 -7.62
C ASP A 44 -5.39 21.00 -8.45
N GLY A 45 -5.47 20.79 -9.77
CA GLY A 45 -4.35 20.80 -10.70
C GLY A 45 -3.48 19.53 -10.68
N ASN A 46 -3.81 18.55 -9.86
CA ASN A 46 -3.07 17.29 -9.79
C ASN A 46 -3.61 16.24 -10.77
N LEU A 47 -2.72 15.32 -11.13
CA LEU A 47 -3.09 14.13 -11.91
C LEU A 47 -3.42 12.98 -10.97
N TRP A 48 -4.57 12.34 -11.21
CA TRP A 48 -5.12 11.27 -10.40
C TRP A 48 -5.33 10.00 -11.23
N VAL A 49 -4.91 8.86 -10.70
CA VAL A 49 -5.30 7.54 -11.22
C VAL A 49 -6.60 7.16 -10.52
N VAL A 50 -7.71 7.24 -11.25
CA VAL A 50 -9.06 7.06 -10.71
C VAL A 50 -9.56 5.65 -11.00
N LYS A 51 -9.94 4.92 -9.94
CA LYS A 51 -10.63 3.62 -10.00
C LYS A 51 -12.13 3.84 -9.78
N PHE A 52 -12.97 3.12 -10.52
CA PHE A 52 -14.41 3.34 -10.57
C PHE A 52 -15.19 2.27 -9.80
N GLN A 53 -16.37 2.63 -9.26
CA GLN A 53 -17.25 1.72 -8.52
C GLN A 53 -17.69 0.51 -9.36
N ASN A 54 -17.93 0.70 -10.65
CA ASN A 54 -18.26 -0.39 -11.57
C ASN A 54 -17.04 -1.15 -12.10
N ASN A 55 -15.93 -1.14 -11.34
CA ASN A 55 -14.74 -1.92 -11.61
C ASN A 55 -15.10 -3.42 -11.65
N PRO A 56 -14.68 -4.15 -12.70
CA PRO A 56 -15.04 -5.55 -12.86
C PRO A 56 -14.35 -6.51 -11.88
N GLN A 57 -13.36 -6.03 -11.09
CA GLN A 57 -12.64 -6.88 -10.16
C GLN A 57 -13.53 -7.30 -8.97
N HIS A 58 -14.07 -6.37 -8.22
CA HIS A 58 -15.04 -6.60 -7.15
C HIS A 58 -15.64 -5.29 -6.63
N LEU A 59 -16.79 -5.38 -5.95
CA LEU A 59 -17.53 -4.22 -5.47
C LEU A 59 -16.75 -3.32 -4.50
N ARG A 60 -15.94 -3.91 -3.59
CA ARG A 60 -15.30 -3.20 -2.48
C ARG A 60 -13.88 -2.71 -2.80
N VAL A 61 -13.47 -2.73 -4.07
CA VAL A 61 -12.10 -2.37 -4.47
C VAL A 61 -11.72 -0.94 -4.03
N LEU A 62 -12.65 0.02 -4.15
CA LEU A 62 -12.41 1.41 -3.80
C LEU A 62 -12.25 1.59 -2.28
N ALA A 63 -13.10 0.94 -1.50
CA ALA A 63 -13.01 0.93 -0.04
C ALA A 63 -11.66 0.36 0.43
N ASN A 64 -11.26 -0.80 -0.13
CA ASN A 64 -9.97 -1.42 0.21
C ASN A 64 -8.79 -0.50 -0.11
N GLU A 65 -8.81 0.15 -1.28
CA GLU A 65 -7.76 1.10 -1.69
C GLU A 65 -7.64 2.24 -0.69
N LEU A 66 -8.74 2.89 -0.32
CA LEU A 66 -8.71 4.02 0.60
C LEU A 66 -8.24 3.59 1.99
N ILE A 67 -8.89 2.59 2.58
CA ILE A 67 -8.59 2.13 3.93
C ILE A 67 -7.12 1.74 4.07
N VAL A 68 -6.61 0.92 3.15
CA VAL A 68 -5.23 0.42 3.27
C VAL A 68 -4.19 1.48 2.92
N THR A 69 -4.50 2.41 2.01
CA THR A 69 -3.61 3.56 1.77
C THR A 69 -3.51 4.43 3.01
N ARG A 70 -4.63 4.75 3.70
CA ARG A 70 -4.61 5.50 4.96
C ARG A 70 -3.85 4.77 6.08
N ILE A 71 -4.02 3.45 6.17
CA ILE A 71 -3.25 2.61 7.11
C ILE A 71 -1.75 2.69 6.79
N ALA A 72 -1.37 2.52 5.53
CA ALA A 72 0.03 2.56 5.11
C ALA A 72 0.68 3.93 5.38
N GLU A 73 -0.04 5.02 5.11
CA GLU A 73 0.37 6.39 5.48
C GLU A 73 0.57 6.53 7.00
N ALA A 74 -0.40 6.08 7.79
CA ALA A 74 -0.36 6.19 9.25
C ALA A 74 0.81 5.40 9.88
N VAL A 75 1.20 4.27 9.29
CA VAL A 75 2.38 3.52 9.74
C VAL A 75 3.68 4.01 9.10
N GLY A 76 3.64 5.04 8.25
CA GLY A 76 4.82 5.69 7.67
C GLY A 76 5.43 4.98 6.49
N LEU A 77 4.62 4.32 5.68
CA LEU A 77 5.04 3.73 4.40
C LEU A 77 4.86 4.70 3.23
N THR A 78 5.66 4.54 2.21
CA THR A 78 5.60 5.35 1.01
C THR A 78 4.51 4.83 0.07
N VAL A 79 3.36 5.52 0.06
CA VAL A 79 2.24 5.30 -0.87
C VAL A 79 1.92 6.60 -1.61
N PRO A 80 1.24 6.57 -2.76
CA PRO A 80 0.73 7.80 -3.37
C PRO A 80 -0.30 8.45 -2.45
N LYS A 81 -0.35 9.79 -2.43
CA LYS A 81 -1.47 10.49 -1.80
C LYS A 81 -2.78 9.99 -2.43
N SER A 82 -3.79 9.70 -1.62
CA SER A 82 -5.10 9.28 -2.11
C SER A 82 -6.20 10.23 -1.66
N ASP A 83 -7.29 10.26 -2.41
CA ASP A 83 -8.44 11.09 -2.11
C ASP A 83 -9.72 10.49 -2.73
N VAL A 84 -10.87 11.02 -2.31
CA VAL A 84 -12.14 10.79 -2.97
C VAL A 84 -12.25 11.75 -4.15
N ILE A 85 -12.48 11.23 -5.34
CA ILE A 85 -12.60 12.02 -6.57
C ILE A 85 -14.05 12.02 -7.02
N GLU A 86 -14.63 13.19 -7.13
CA GLU A 86 -15.98 13.36 -7.70
C GLU A 86 -15.87 13.42 -9.23
N VAL A 87 -16.52 12.49 -9.90
CA VAL A 87 -16.60 12.41 -11.36
C VAL A 87 -18.02 12.70 -11.80
N SER A 88 -18.23 13.81 -12.51
CA SER A 88 -19.58 14.21 -12.95
C SER A 88 -20.11 13.28 -14.05
N GLU A 89 -21.44 13.12 -14.09
CA GLU A 89 -22.13 12.41 -15.16
C GLU A 89 -21.85 13.04 -16.53
N TRP A 90 -21.76 14.39 -16.59
CA TRP A 90 -21.42 15.11 -17.79
C TRP A 90 -20.04 14.71 -18.32
N LEU A 91 -19.00 14.63 -17.45
CA LEU A 91 -17.66 14.25 -17.85
C LEU A 91 -17.64 12.82 -18.40
N VAL A 92 -18.29 11.89 -17.74
CA VAL A 92 -18.42 10.50 -18.20
C VAL A 92 -19.13 10.46 -19.57
N GLY A 93 -20.24 11.20 -19.73
CA GLY A 93 -21.02 11.23 -20.97
C GLY A 93 -20.25 11.81 -22.16
N ASN A 94 -19.41 12.82 -21.94
CA ASN A 94 -18.69 13.57 -22.98
C ASN A 94 -17.24 13.12 -23.21
N SER A 95 -16.73 12.12 -22.46
CA SER A 95 -15.38 11.56 -22.65
C SER A 95 -15.44 10.18 -23.29
N PRO A 96 -15.14 10.04 -24.61
CA PRO A 96 -15.30 8.78 -25.35
C PRO A 96 -14.51 7.60 -24.76
N GLU A 97 -13.37 7.87 -24.12
CA GLU A 97 -12.46 6.87 -23.54
C GLU A 97 -12.89 6.32 -22.19
N MET A 98 -13.90 6.90 -21.54
CA MET A 98 -14.35 6.51 -20.20
C MET A 98 -15.23 5.26 -20.23
N TRP A 99 -14.61 4.11 -20.43
CA TRP A 99 -15.23 2.80 -20.47
C TRP A 99 -14.52 1.83 -19.55
N VAL A 100 -15.30 0.89 -19.01
CA VAL A 100 -14.83 -0.34 -18.37
C VAL A 100 -15.31 -1.55 -19.18
N ASP A 101 -14.39 -2.47 -19.45
CA ASP A 101 -14.72 -3.75 -20.08
C ASP A 101 -15.29 -4.66 -19.00
N GLN A 102 -16.50 -5.12 -19.20
CA GLN A 102 -17.23 -6.00 -18.30
C GLN A 102 -16.98 -7.48 -18.67
N VAL A 103 -17.41 -8.38 -17.79
CA VAL A 103 -17.37 -9.81 -18.03
C VAL A 103 -18.08 -10.14 -19.36
N ARG A 104 -17.54 -11.08 -20.14
CA ARG A 104 -18.03 -11.53 -21.46
C ARG A 104 -17.91 -10.48 -22.58
N GLY A 105 -17.02 -9.49 -22.46
CA GLY A 105 -16.72 -8.53 -23.51
C GLY A 105 -17.73 -7.40 -23.69
N ALA A 106 -18.73 -7.28 -22.81
CA ALA A 106 -19.59 -6.12 -22.75
C ALA A 106 -18.78 -4.89 -22.29
N LYS A 107 -19.17 -3.69 -22.77
CA LYS A 107 -18.61 -2.41 -22.32
C LYS A 107 -19.66 -1.63 -21.58
N ALA A 108 -19.26 -1.02 -20.47
CA ALA A 108 -20.09 -0.07 -19.75
C ALA A 108 -19.36 1.26 -19.60
N ARG A 109 -20.08 2.36 -19.52
CA ARG A 109 -19.50 3.66 -19.14
C ARG A 109 -18.94 3.58 -17.74
N CYS A 110 -17.85 4.30 -17.45
CA CYS A 110 -17.38 4.47 -16.09
C CYS A 110 -18.52 5.01 -15.19
N ALA A 111 -18.58 4.58 -13.95
CA ALA A 111 -19.55 5.12 -12.99
C ALA A 111 -19.22 6.60 -12.72
N HIS A 112 -20.25 7.44 -12.59
CA HIS A 112 -20.12 8.80 -12.07
C HIS A 112 -20.26 8.84 -10.55
N GLY A 113 -20.10 10.03 -9.92
CA GLY A 113 -20.13 10.22 -8.48
C GLY A 113 -18.77 10.03 -7.81
N LEU A 114 -18.78 9.62 -6.54
CA LEU A 114 -17.55 9.51 -5.74
C LEU A 114 -16.75 8.27 -6.13
N GLN A 115 -15.49 8.46 -6.51
CA GLN A 115 -14.57 7.45 -6.96
C GLN A 115 -13.26 7.51 -6.15
N PHE A 116 -12.48 6.43 -6.13
CA PHE A 116 -11.16 6.45 -5.50
C PHE A 116 -10.11 7.00 -6.45
N GLY A 117 -9.31 7.95 -5.99
CA GLY A 117 -8.14 8.46 -6.71
C GLY A 117 -6.85 8.28 -5.93
N SER A 118 -5.81 7.83 -6.59
CA SER A 118 -4.43 7.93 -6.12
C SER A 118 -3.65 8.89 -7.00
N GLN A 119 -2.84 9.76 -6.38
CA GLN A 119 -2.05 10.72 -7.12
C GLN A 119 -1.10 10.01 -8.08
N PHE A 120 -1.08 10.46 -9.34
CA PHE A 120 -0.30 9.81 -10.37
C PHE A 120 1.20 9.93 -10.08
N VAL A 121 1.83 8.77 -9.93
CA VAL A 121 3.29 8.67 -9.86
C VAL A 121 3.80 8.59 -11.29
N GLY A 122 4.25 9.71 -11.83
CA GLY A 122 4.67 9.82 -13.23
C GLY A 122 5.97 10.59 -13.37
N GLY A 123 6.71 10.28 -14.43
CA GLY A 123 7.92 10.99 -14.83
C GLY A 123 7.75 11.62 -16.20
N MET A 124 8.38 12.75 -16.43
CA MET A 124 8.42 13.42 -17.74
C MET A 124 9.38 12.72 -18.72
N MET A 125 10.37 12.02 -18.20
CA MET A 125 11.41 11.35 -18.97
C MET A 125 11.37 9.83 -18.78
N PRO A 126 11.71 9.04 -19.81
CA PRO A 126 11.86 7.59 -19.69
C PRO A 126 12.81 7.22 -18.54
N GLY A 127 12.49 6.18 -17.77
CA GLY A 127 13.28 5.69 -16.66
C GLY A 127 13.15 6.49 -15.34
N GLN A 128 12.38 7.58 -15.31
CA GLN A 128 12.07 8.27 -14.06
C GLN A 128 11.09 7.48 -13.18
N VAL A 129 10.17 6.76 -13.79
CA VAL A 129 9.28 5.83 -13.10
C VAL A 129 9.28 4.51 -13.86
N VAL A 130 9.55 3.43 -13.15
CA VAL A 130 9.56 2.08 -13.71
C VAL A 130 8.79 1.11 -12.80
N ASP A 131 8.12 0.13 -13.41
CA ASP A 131 7.35 -0.90 -12.70
C ASP A 131 8.24 -2.04 -12.20
N TYR A 132 9.48 -2.07 -12.66
CA TYR A 132 10.41 -3.13 -12.39
C TYR A 132 11.84 -2.60 -12.28
N LEU A 133 12.55 -3.06 -11.24
CA LEU A 133 13.99 -2.93 -11.14
C LEU A 133 14.65 -4.31 -11.10
N PRO A 134 15.75 -4.54 -11.84
CA PRO A 134 16.53 -5.76 -11.73
C PRO A 134 17.17 -5.86 -10.33
N GLU A 135 17.50 -7.09 -9.91
CA GLU A 135 18.10 -7.35 -8.59
C GLU A 135 19.39 -6.55 -8.37
N SER A 136 20.22 -6.41 -9.41
CA SER A 136 21.46 -5.63 -9.36
C SER A 136 21.26 -4.14 -9.02
N GLN A 137 20.05 -3.60 -9.23
CA GLN A 137 19.72 -2.20 -8.93
C GLN A 137 18.97 -2.02 -7.60
N MET A 138 18.64 -3.10 -6.88
CA MET A 138 17.94 -2.98 -5.62
C MET A 138 18.71 -2.19 -4.54
N ALA A 139 20.02 -2.20 -4.57
CA ALA A 139 20.83 -1.36 -3.69
C ALA A 139 20.66 0.16 -3.95
N GLU A 140 20.13 0.51 -5.12
CA GLU A 140 19.80 1.90 -5.47
C GLU A 140 18.44 2.35 -4.92
N VAL A 141 17.65 1.47 -4.30
CA VAL A 141 16.38 1.83 -3.68
C VAL A 141 16.62 2.38 -2.29
N ARG A 142 16.37 3.68 -2.08
CA ARG A 142 16.66 4.37 -0.81
C ARG A 142 15.82 3.92 0.37
N ASN A 143 14.59 3.46 0.10
CA ASN A 143 13.65 2.98 1.11
C ASN A 143 13.38 1.47 0.98
N LEU A 144 14.39 0.68 0.63
CA LEU A 144 14.27 -0.78 0.46
C LEU A 144 13.71 -1.47 1.72
N ALA A 145 14.05 -0.97 2.91
CA ALA A 145 13.53 -1.51 4.17
C ALA A 145 12.00 -1.43 4.28
N GLU A 146 11.34 -0.49 3.60
CA GLU A 146 9.88 -0.38 3.62
C GLU A 146 9.17 -1.60 3.03
N PHE A 147 9.85 -2.45 2.24
CA PHE A 147 9.26 -3.72 1.80
C PHE A 147 8.97 -4.67 2.97
N ALA A 148 9.79 -4.65 4.02
CA ALA A 148 9.50 -5.38 5.26
C ALA A 148 8.27 -4.77 5.97
N GLY A 149 8.19 -3.43 6.03
CA GLY A 149 7.03 -2.73 6.58
C GLY A 149 5.75 -3.01 5.79
N MET A 150 5.81 -2.98 4.47
CA MET A 150 4.64 -3.27 3.63
C MET A 150 4.20 -4.74 3.76
N LEU A 151 5.14 -5.68 3.93
CA LEU A 151 4.81 -7.06 4.24
C LEU A 151 4.02 -7.18 5.55
N VAL A 152 4.36 -6.42 6.58
CA VAL A 152 3.61 -6.35 7.84
C VAL A 152 2.17 -5.91 7.59
N VAL A 153 1.97 -4.84 6.81
CA VAL A 153 0.64 -4.33 6.46
C VAL A 153 -0.13 -5.36 5.61
N ASP A 154 0.51 -5.97 4.61
CA ASP A 154 -0.13 -6.98 3.75
C ASP A 154 -0.60 -8.21 4.54
N LYS A 155 0.20 -8.65 5.52
CA LYS A 155 -0.18 -9.76 6.41
C LYS A 155 -1.31 -9.37 7.34
N TRP A 156 -1.27 -8.18 7.89
CA TRP A 156 -2.31 -7.66 8.76
C TRP A 156 -3.65 -7.53 8.02
N THR A 157 -3.62 -6.88 6.85
CA THR A 157 -4.82 -6.61 6.05
C THR A 157 -5.29 -7.82 5.21
N GLY A 158 -4.56 -8.94 5.23
CA GLY A 158 -4.93 -10.13 4.47
C GLY A 158 -4.96 -9.89 2.95
N ASN A 159 -3.96 -9.17 2.42
CA ASN A 159 -3.84 -8.95 0.98
C ASN A 159 -3.79 -10.30 0.24
N CYS A 160 -4.68 -10.51 -0.73
CA CYS A 160 -4.75 -11.76 -1.47
C CYS A 160 -4.06 -11.74 -2.83
N ASN A 161 -3.55 -10.59 -3.26
CA ASN A 161 -2.80 -10.45 -4.51
C ASN A 161 -1.30 -10.25 -4.24
N GLY A 162 -0.48 -10.35 -5.29
CA GLY A 162 0.94 -9.97 -5.22
C GLY A 162 1.08 -8.48 -4.96
N ARG A 163 1.97 -8.11 -4.01
CA ARG A 163 2.25 -6.71 -3.72
C ARG A 163 2.88 -6.03 -4.92
N GLN A 164 2.39 -4.84 -5.28
CA GLN A 164 2.90 -4.01 -6.36
C GLN A 164 3.59 -2.76 -5.82
N ALA A 165 4.63 -2.34 -6.51
CA ALA A 165 5.32 -1.08 -6.28
C ALA A 165 5.81 -0.51 -7.60
N VAL A 166 5.88 0.81 -7.70
CA VAL A 166 6.60 1.51 -8.75
C VAL A 166 7.85 2.15 -8.14
N PHE A 167 8.87 2.33 -8.97
CA PHE A 167 10.15 2.88 -8.54
C PHE A 167 10.35 4.23 -9.24
N GLU A 168 10.30 5.31 -8.43
CA GLU A 168 10.49 6.68 -8.89
C GLU A 168 11.94 7.13 -8.65
N ARG A 169 12.52 7.79 -9.66
CA ARG A 169 13.78 8.51 -9.54
C ARG A 169 13.62 9.89 -10.18
N LYS A 170 13.52 10.92 -9.34
CA LYS A 170 13.37 12.30 -9.83
C LYS A 170 14.62 12.76 -10.60
N ALA A 171 14.45 13.73 -11.48
CA ALA A 171 15.56 14.38 -12.15
C ALA A 171 16.58 14.87 -11.09
N ARG A 172 17.87 14.56 -11.26
CA ARG A 172 18.97 14.82 -10.32
C ARG A 172 19.09 13.86 -9.12
N GLU A 173 18.16 12.92 -8.88
CA GLU A 173 18.33 11.89 -7.87
C GLU A 173 19.13 10.70 -8.45
N ARG A 174 20.01 10.12 -7.65
CA ARG A 174 20.78 8.92 -8.03
C ARG A 174 20.06 7.63 -7.66
N ARG A 175 19.18 7.68 -6.65
CA ARG A 175 18.51 6.51 -6.07
C ARG A 175 17.04 6.52 -6.39
N TYR A 176 16.49 5.34 -6.61
CA TYR A 176 15.06 5.12 -6.71
C TYR A 176 14.39 5.21 -5.34
N ARG A 177 13.11 5.56 -5.35
CA ARG A 177 12.18 5.43 -4.23
C ARG A 177 11.09 4.45 -4.63
N ALA A 178 10.89 3.40 -3.86
CA ALA A 178 9.75 2.51 -4.02
C ALA A 178 8.48 3.21 -3.50
N ILE A 179 7.40 3.12 -4.25
CA ILE A 179 6.09 3.67 -3.90
C ILE A 179 5.11 2.51 -4.06
N PHE A 180 4.45 2.10 -2.95
CA PHE A 180 3.53 0.97 -2.95
C PHE A 180 2.17 1.37 -3.48
N ILE A 181 1.64 0.61 -4.43
CA ILE A 181 0.38 0.87 -5.12
C ILE A 181 -0.50 -0.38 -5.09
N ASP A 182 -1.77 -0.23 -5.47
CA ASP A 182 -2.74 -1.32 -5.70
C ASP A 182 -3.08 -2.08 -4.41
N GLN A 183 -3.88 -1.43 -3.56
CA GLN A 183 -4.34 -1.96 -2.27
C GLN A 183 -5.69 -2.70 -2.39
N GLY A 184 -6.32 -2.69 -3.54
CA GLY A 184 -7.70 -3.14 -3.74
C GLY A 184 -7.99 -4.59 -3.37
N PHE A 185 -6.96 -5.45 -3.32
CA PHE A 185 -7.09 -6.86 -2.98
C PHE A 185 -6.80 -7.19 -1.50
N CYS A 186 -6.62 -6.18 -0.66
CA CYS A 186 -6.60 -6.37 0.78
C CYS A 186 -7.98 -6.85 1.29
N PHE A 187 -8.04 -7.37 2.51
CA PHE A 187 -9.22 -7.95 3.14
C PHE A 187 -9.86 -9.09 2.32
N ASN A 188 -9.00 -9.87 1.62
CA ASN A 188 -9.43 -10.90 0.67
C ASN A 188 -10.35 -10.36 -0.43
N ALA A 189 -9.97 -9.25 -1.06
CA ALA A 189 -10.72 -8.58 -2.12
C ALA A 189 -12.13 -8.16 -1.66
N GLY A 190 -13.18 -8.67 -2.31
CA GLY A 190 -14.58 -8.35 -1.97
C GLY A 190 -15.14 -9.17 -0.80
N GLY A 191 -14.40 -10.14 -0.26
CA GLY A 191 -14.87 -11.03 0.79
C GLY A 191 -14.98 -10.37 2.16
N TRP A 192 -14.02 -9.52 2.49
CA TRP A 192 -13.85 -8.93 3.82
C TRP A 192 -13.75 -9.99 4.93
N ASP A 193 -13.10 -11.08 4.57
CA ASP A 193 -12.69 -12.17 5.43
C ASP A 193 -11.16 -12.32 5.34
N PHE A 194 -10.58 -13.16 6.16
CA PHE A 194 -9.12 -13.19 6.30
C PHE A 194 -8.58 -14.63 6.24
N PRO A 195 -8.71 -15.31 5.07
CA PRO A 195 -8.12 -16.62 4.89
C PRO A 195 -6.60 -16.50 4.79
N ASP A 196 -5.92 -16.75 5.92
CA ASP A 196 -4.49 -16.60 6.02
C ASP A 196 -3.75 -17.69 5.24
N ALA A 197 -2.74 -17.27 4.47
CA ALA A 197 -1.82 -18.16 3.81
C ALA A 197 -0.42 -17.53 3.71
N PRO A 198 0.66 -18.33 3.86
CA PRO A 198 2.02 -17.80 3.91
C PRO A 198 2.43 -16.99 2.68
N LEU A 199 1.95 -17.38 1.50
CA LEU A 199 2.38 -16.78 0.22
C LEU A 199 1.43 -15.71 -0.32
N ARG A 200 0.36 -15.36 0.39
CA ARG A 200 -0.56 -14.27 -0.01
C ARG A 200 0.02 -12.92 0.38
N GLY A 201 -0.24 -11.89 -0.42
CA GLY A 201 0.13 -10.51 -0.14
C GLY A 201 1.63 -10.27 -0.07
N VAL A 202 2.44 -10.98 -0.86
CA VAL A 202 3.89 -10.84 -0.83
C VAL A 202 4.39 -10.25 -2.13
N PHE A 203 5.50 -9.52 -2.06
CA PHE A 203 6.15 -9.05 -3.28
C PHE A 203 6.68 -10.25 -4.09
N PRO A 204 6.57 -10.24 -5.43
CA PRO A 204 6.88 -11.41 -6.26
C PRO A 204 8.32 -11.92 -6.16
N ARG A 205 9.25 -11.04 -5.79
CA ARG A 205 10.70 -11.36 -5.76
C ARG A 205 11.29 -11.17 -4.38
N ASN A 206 12.04 -12.18 -3.90
CA ASN A 206 12.62 -12.18 -2.55
C ASN A 206 13.75 -11.16 -2.36
N HIS A 207 14.43 -10.72 -3.42
CA HIS A 207 15.57 -9.80 -3.29
C HIS A 207 15.24 -8.50 -2.57
N VAL A 208 13.98 -8.07 -2.56
CA VAL A 208 13.55 -6.90 -1.78
C VAL A 208 13.66 -7.13 -0.26
N TYR A 209 13.75 -8.39 0.17
CA TYR A 209 13.89 -8.79 1.56
C TYR A 209 15.32 -9.24 1.92
N ALA A 210 16.28 -9.09 1.01
CA ALA A 210 17.65 -9.58 1.21
C ALA A 210 18.36 -8.99 2.44
N THR A 211 17.93 -7.81 2.90
CA THR A 211 18.50 -7.13 4.07
C THR A 211 17.81 -7.48 5.39
N VAL A 212 16.76 -8.31 5.36
CA VAL A 212 16.01 -8.71 6.56
C VAL A 212 16.81 -9.73 7.36
N ARG A 213 17.21 -9.36 8.58
CA ARG A 213 18.06 -10.18 9.47
C ARG A 213 17.36 -10.71 10.71
N GLY A 214 16.20 -10.16 11.06
CA GLY A 214 15.43 -10.53 12.24
C GLY A 214 14.26 -9.59 12.45
N TRP A 215 13.58 -9.71 13.57
CA TRP A 215 12.40 -8.91 13.89
C TRP A 215 12.67 -7.40 13.88
N GLN A 216 13.86 -6.97 14.26
CA GLN A 216 14.26 -5.56 14.21
C GLN A 216 14.22 -4.96 12.80
N SER A 217 14.29 -5.78 11.75
CA SER A 217 14.18 -5.30 10.36
C SER A 217 12.76 -4.91 9.97
N PHE A 218 11.76 -5.26 10.79
CA PHE A 218 10.36 -4.88 10.60
C PHE A 218 9.95 -3.64 11.40
N GLU A 219 10.87 -3.12 12.22
CA GLU A 219 10.60 -1.89 12.96
C GLU A 219 10.84 -0.64 12.10
N PRO A 220 10.06 0.42 12.28
CA PRO A 220 9.04 0.61 13.33
C PRO A 220 7.64 0.12 12.95
N TRP A 221 7.45 -0.47 11.77
CA TRP A 221 6.11 -0.79 11.22
C TRP A 221 5.39 -1.87 12.04
N LEU A 222 6.13 -2.87 12.51
CA LEU A 222 5.55 -3.95 13.31
C LEU A 222 4.97 -3.39 14.62
N SER A 223 5.74 -2.61 15.36
CA SER A 223 5.27 -1.96 16.58
C SER A 223 4.10 -1.00 16.32
N ARG A 224 4.12 -0.26 15.19
CA ARG A 224 3.02 0.64 14.82
C ARG A 224 1.74 -0.10 14.51
N VAL A 225 1.81 -1.25 13.85
CA VAL A 225 0.64 -2.10 13.57
C VAL A 225 0.14 -2.75 14.84
N GLU A 226 1.00 -3.34 15.66
CA GLU A 226 0.63 -3.97 16.92
C GLU A 226 -0.08 -2.99 17.89
N ASN A 227 0.28 -1.70 17.83
CA ASN A 227 -0.29 -0.64 18.64
C ASN A 227 -1.23 0.31 17.87
N PHE A 228 -1.72 -0.10 16.70
CA PHE A 228 -2.58 0.77 15.89
C PHE A 228 -3.87 1.11 16.64
N ALA A 229 -4.17 2.40 16.81
CA ALA A 229 -5.29 2.85 17.63
C ALA A 229 -6.65 2.50 17.00
N ALA A 230 -7.60 2.03 17.82
CA ALA A 230 -8.97 1.79 17.37
C ALA A 230 -9.65 3.07 16.86
N SER A 231 -9.39 4.21 17.51
CA SER A 231 -9.89 5.52 17.07
C SER A 231 -9.42 5.88 15.67
N LYS A 232 -8.15 5.55 15.34
CA LYS A 232 -7.61 5.83 13.99
C LYS A 232 -8.26 4.95 12.93
N LEU A 233 -8.59 3.69 13.24
CA LEU A 233 -9.39 2.85 12.33
C LEU A 233 -10.81 3.41 12.16
N GLY A 234 -11.40 3.95 13.22
CA GLY A 234 -12.70 4.63 13.16
C GLY A 234 -12.67 5.84 12.22
N GLU A 235 -11.69 6.74 12.41
CA GLU A 235 -11.49 7.89 11.51
C GLU A 235 -11.36 7.47 10.03
N ILE A 236 -10.58 6.42 9.75
CA ILE A 236 -10.41 5.89 8.39
C ILE A 236 -11.74 5.31 7.86
N ALA A 237 -12.53 4.63 8.70
CA ALA A 237 -13.81 4.08 8.29
C ALA A 237 -14.82 5.18 7.90
N GLU A 238 -14.79 6.31 8.60
CA GLU A 238 -15.65 7.47 8.32
C GLU A 238 -15.34 8.14 6.96
N GLU A 239 -14.10 8.02 6.46
CA GLU A 239 -13.72 8.52 5.14
C GLU A 239 -14.30 7.68 3.97
N VAL A 240 -14.81 6.46 4.23
CA VAL A 240 -15.22 5.53 3.16
C VAL A 240 -16.65 5.80 2.71
N PRO A 241 -16.90 6.24 1.45
CA PRO A 241 -18.23 6.45 0.94
C PRO A 241 -19.09 5.16 1.01
N PRO A 242 -20.30 5.23 1.55
CA PRO A 242 -21.17 4.05 1.72
C PRO A 242 -21.44 3.26 0.43
N ALA A 243 -21.50 3.95 -0.71
CA ALA A 243 -21.68 3.31 -2.01
C ALA A 243 -20.57 2.31 -2.39
N TRP A 244 -19.37 2.44 -1.78
CA TRP A 244 -18.23 1.58 -2.12
C TRP A 244 -18.28 0.20 -1.45
N TYR A 245 -19.18 0.00 -0.48
CA TYR A 245 -19.37 -1.29 0.20
C TYR A 245 -20.85 -1.73 0.28
N GLY A 246 -21.71 -1.11 -0.51
CA GLY A 246 -23.13 -1.46 -0.59
C GLY A 246 -24.00 -0.83 0.51
N GLY A 247 -23.49 0.15 1.26
CA GLY A 247 -24.24 0.92 2.26
C GLY A 247 -24.48 0.20 3.59
N ASP A 248 -24.03 -1.05 3.75
CA ASP A 248 -24.18 -1.78 5.02
C ASP A 248 -23.02 -1.45 5.98
N THR A 249 -23.23 -0.48 6.86
CA THR A 249 -22.26 -0.02 7.84
C THR A 249 -21.82 -1.12 8.80
N ARG A 250 -22.68 -2.08 9.13
CA ARG A 250 -22.35 -3.20 10.03
C ARG A 250 -21.26 -4.08 9.43
N VAL A 251 -21.29 -4.27 8.13
CA VAL A 251 -20.26 -5.09 7.44
C VAL A 251 -18.90 -4.39 7.49
N LEU A 252 -18.88 -3.06 7.34
CA LEU A 252 -17.63 -2.27 7.49
C LEU A 252 -17.12 -2.32 8.94
N GLU A 253 -18.00 -2.08 9.91
CA GLU A 253 -17.67 -2.15 11.35
C GLU A 253 -17.08 -3.52 11.73
N GLN A 254 -17.73 -4.61 11.32
CA GLN A 254 -17.26 -5.98 11.59
C GLN A 254 -15.88 -6.24 10.95
N MET A 255 -15.65 -5.74 9.75
CA MET A 255 -14.35 -5.84 9.09
C MET A 255 -13.28 -5.08 9.87
N MET A 256 -13.56 -3.85 10.33
CA MET A 256 -12.64 -3.03 11.12
C MET A 256 -12.35 -3.64 12.49
N GLU A 257 -13.34 -4.21 13.16
CA GLU A 257 -13.17 -4.94 14.42
C GLU A 257 -12.25 -6.16 14.23
N THR A 258 -12.51 -6.94 13.19
CA THR A 258 -11.65 -8.09 12.85
C THR A 258 -10.22 -7.64 12.57
N LEU A 259 -10.05 -6.56 11.81
CA LEU A 259 -8.73 -5.99 11.53
C LEU A 259 -8.03 -5.56 12.83
N LEU A 260 -8.76 -4.91 13.75
CA LEU A 260 -8.23 -4.50 15.04
C LEU A 260 -7.74 -5.71 15.87
N GLN A 261 -8.50 -6.79 15.92
CA GLN A 261 -8.12 -8.02 16.61
C GLN A 261 -6.88 -8.68 15.97
N ARG A 262 -6.75 -8.65 14.66
CA ARG A 262 -5.63 -9.25 13.92
C ARG A 262 -4.28 -8.63 14.20
N ARG A 263 -4.19 -7.45 14.82
CA ARG A 263 -2.92 -6.79 15.18
C ARG A 263 -1.99 -7.72 15.94
N SER A 264 -2.52 -8.48 16.89
CA SER A 264 -1.76 -9.40 17.74
C SER A 264 -1.17 -10.61 16.98
N ARG A 265 -1.67 -10.90 15.77
CA ARG A 265 -1.26 -12.07 14.99
C ARG A 265 -0.19 -11.76 13.94
N VAL A 266 0.17 -10.50 13.76
CA VAL A 266 1.04 -10.10 12.63
C VAL A 266 2.40 -10.79 12.68
N ARG A 267 3.00 -10.95 13.87
CA ARG A 267 4.27 -11.70 14.02
C ARG A 267 4.13 -13.16 13.58
N GLU A 268 3.05 -13.81 13.96
CA GLU A 268 2.75 -15.17 13.53
C GLU A 268 2.69 -15.25 12.00
N LEU A 269 1.93 -14.34 11.37
CA LEU A 269 1.70 -14.33 9.91
C LEU A 269 2.99 -14.04 9.12
N VAL A 270 3.83 -13.13 9.60
CA VAL A 270 5.16 -12.86 9.04
C VAL A 270 6.08 -14.09 9.23
N GLY A 271 6.00 -14.74 10.40
CA GLY A 271 6.73 -15.97 10.70
C GLY A 271 6.37 -17.11 9.75
N GLN A 272 5.09 -17.30 9.46
CA GLN A 272 4.62 -18.29 8.47
C GLN A 272 5.21 -18.02 7.08
N PHE A 273 5.34 -16.77 6.66
CA PHE A 273 6.01 -16.44 5.39
C PHE A 273 7.52 -16.72 5.47
N ARG A 274 8.19 -16.35 6.57
CA ARG A 274 9.60 -16.67 6.79
C ARG A 274 9.87 -18.15 6.61
N ASP A 275 9.02 -19.00 7.20
CA ASP A 275 9.20 -20.45 7.26
C ASP A 275 8.62 -21.19 6.03
N SER A 276 8.07 -20.42 5.06
CA SER A 276 7.52 -20.96 3.82
C SER A 276 8.61 -21.51 2.90
N SER A 277 8.17 -22.27 1.89
CA SER A 277 9.05 -22.80 0.84
C SER A 277 9.86 -21.73 0.07
N ARG A 278 9.40 -20.47 0.08
CA ARG A 278 10.11 -19.36 -0.56
C ARG A 278 11.39 -18.94 0.15
N ARG A 279 11.52 -19.22 1.46
CA ARG A 279 12.69 -18.81 2.28
C ARG A 279 13.09 -17.33 2.01
N PRO A 280 12.19 -16.35 2.25
CA PRO A 280 12.34 -15.00 1.75
C PRO A 280 13.47 -14.21 2.39
N PHE A 281 13.96 -14.61 3.56
CA PHE A 281 14.93 -13.89 4.39
C PHE A 281 16.26 -14.64 4.50
N PRO A 282 17.14 -14.56 3.48
CA PRO A 282 18.39 -15.35 3.46
C PRO A 282 19.38 -14.96 4.56
N GLU A 283 19.24 -13.74 5.11
CA GLU A 283 20.12 -13.21 6.17
C GLU A 283 19.53 -13.37 7.58
N TRP A 284 18.38 -14.03 7.73
CA TRP A 284 17.71 -14.19 9.03
C TRP A 284 18.60 -14.91 10.05
N GLY A 285 18.80 -14.29 11.23
CA GLY A 285 19.61 -14.83 12.31
C GLY A 285 21.12 -14.69 12.13
N LYS A 286 21.58 -14.17 10.99
CA LYS A 286 23.02 -13.91 10.79
C LYS A 286 23.44 -12.63 11.49
N THR A 287 24.42 -12.72 12.37
CA THR A 287 25.06 -11.56 12.98
C THR A 287 25.80 -10.77 11.89
N ALA A 288 25.64 -9.45 11.87
CA ALA A 288 26.47 -8.61 11.01
C ALA A 288 27.93 -8.82 11.43
N LEU A 289 28.75 -9.38 10.56
CA LEU A 289 30.19 -9.37 10.76
C LEU A 289 30.59 -7.89 10.91
N ARG A 290 31.06 -7.49 12.11
CA ARG A 290 31.74 -6.20 12.26
C ARG A 290 32.91 -6.23 11.30
N PRO A 291 33.11 -5.18 10.47
CA PRO A 291 34.36 -5.04 9.76
C PRO A 291 35.46 -5.10 10.82
N VAL A 292 36.36 -6.08 10.72
CA VAL A 292 37.58 -6.08 11.52
C VAL A 292 38.28 -4.78 11.15
N PRO A 293 38.62 -3.89 12.09
CA PRO A 293 39.43 -2.73 11.79
C PRO A 293 40.72 -3.28 11.17
N GLY A 294 40.99 -2.88 9.94
CA GLY A 294 42.18 -3.33 9.22
C GLY A 294 43.41 -3.10 10.09
N HIS A 295 44.26 -4.11 10.20
CA HIS A 295 45.62 -3.93 10.66
C HIS A 295 46.24 -2.82 9.78
N ALA A 296 46.30 -1.62 10.33
CA ALA A 296 47.09 -0.55 9.76
C ALA A 296 48.55 -1.01 9.77
N ASP A 297 49.12 -0.97 8.61
CA ASP A 297 50.50 -1.12 8.23
C ASP A 297 51.56 -1.00 9.35
N TRP A 298 52.18 -2.12 9.68
CA TRP A 298 53.48 -2.20 10.34
C TRP A 298 54.61 -2.41 9.31
N LEU A 299 54.60 -1.69 8.20
CA LEU A 299 55.75 -1.69 7.26
C LEU A 299 56.06 -0.25 6.85
N GLY A 300 56.83 0.44 7.66
CA GLY A 300 57.18 1.81 7.32
C GLY A 300 58.19 2.48 8.24
N GLU A 301 59.11 1.74 8.88
CA GLU A 301 60.32 2.37 9.45
C GLU A 301 61.49 1.36 9.57
N ALA A 302 62.04 1.01 8.45
CA ALA A 302 63.39 0.42 8.43
C ALA A 302 64.10 0.82 7.11
N GLY A 303 64.79 1.94 7.10
CA GLY A 303 65.54 2.33 5.90
C GLY A 303 66.01 3.76 5.87
N LYS A 304 66.58 4.26 6.99
CA LYS A 304 67.47 5.41 6.92
C LYS A 304 68.53 5.26 8.00
N MET A 305 69.53 4.48 7.68
CA MET A 305 70.85 4.70 8.22
C MET A 305 71.89 3.98 7.33
N VAL A 306 72.93 4.70 6.98
CA VAL A 306 74.25 4.36 6.37
C VAL A 306 74.44 4.90 4.96
N MET A 307 75.19 5.92 4.98
CA MET A 307 76.19 6.61 4.14
C MET A 307 75.67 7.72 3.25
#